data_be665bfd8f19d95fcf04fa2eb088bbb5
#
_entry.id   be665bfd8f19d95fcf04fa2eb088bbb5
#
_cell.length_a   1.000
_cell.length_b   1.000
_cell.length_c   1.000
_cell.angle_alpha   90.00
_cell.angle_beta   90.00
_cell.angle_gamma   90.00
#
_symmetry.space_group_name_H-M   'P 1'
#
loop_
_entity.id
_entity.type
_entity.pdbx_description
1 polymer ?
#
loop_
_entity_poly.entity_id
_entity_poly.type
_entity_poly.pdbx_seq_one_letter_code
_entity_poly.pdbx_strand_id
1 'polypeptide(L)'
;MARLREFYKETVVPELVRQFGYKSVMEVPRIEKITLNMGVGEAVADKKVMEHAVSDLEKIAGQKPVVTVARKSIAGFKIRDNYPVGCKVTLRRDQMFEFLDRLITIALPRVRDFRGVSGKSFDGRGNYNMGVREQIIFPEIEYDKIDALRGLNITITTTAKTDEEAKALLSLFKFPFKG
;
A
#
# COMPACT_ATOMS: atom_id res chain seq x y z
N MET A 1 -14.35 7.74 -13.35
CA MET A 1 -12.92 8.13 -13.25
C MET A 1 -12.61 8.39 -11.80
N ALA A 2 -11.44 7.98 -11.28
CA ALA A 2 -11.10 8.15 -9.86
C ALA A 2 -10.89 9.62 -9.50
N ARG A 3 -11.47 10.07 -8.38
CA ARG A 3 -11.39 11.46 -7.90
C ARG A 3 -9.94 11.96 -7.77
N LEU A 4 -9.05 11.16 -7.20
CA LEU A 4 -7.65 11.55 -7.02
C LEU A 4 -6.86 11.62 -8.31
N ARG A 5 -7.27 10.94 -9.36
CA ARG A 5 -6.65 11.04 -10.68
C ARG A 5 -6.87 12.41 -11.31
N GLU A 6 -8.09 12.93 -11.19
CA GLU A 6 -8.43 14.28 -11.64
C GLU A 6 -7.71 15.32 -10.78
N PHE A 7 -7.76 15.15 -9.47
CA PHE A 7 -7.06 16.00 -8.51
C PHE A 7 -5.55 16.09 -8.80
N TYR A 8 -4.92 14.97 -9.17
CA TYR A 8 -3.51 14.97 -9.56
C TYR A 8 -3.26 15.89 -10.76
N LYS A 9 -4.06 15.77 -11.82
CA LYS A 9 -3.90 16.57 -13.03
C LYS A 9 -4.15 18.07 -12.81
N GLU A 10 -5.19 18.39 -12.06
CA GLU A 10 -5.66 19.76 -11.88
C GLU A 10 -4.89 20.54 -10.81
N THR A 11 -4.50 19.90 -9.74
CA THR A 11 -3.93 20.55 -8.55
C THR A 11 -2.49 20.14 -8.27
N VAL A 12 -2.17 18.85 -8.29
CA VAL A 12 -0.86 18.35 -7.86
C VAL A 12 0.23 18.70 -8.88
N VAL A 13 -0.03 18.49 -10.16
CA VAL A 13 0.95 18.75 -11.22
C VAL A 13 1.35 20.24 -11.26
N PRO A 14 0.43 21.22 -11.31
CA PRO A 14 0.81 22.63 -11.30
C PRO A 14 1.62 23.03 -10.05
N GLU A 15 1.24 22.52 -8.89
CA GLU A 15 1.92 22.84 -7.63
C GLU A 15 3.34 22.28 -7.59
N LEU A 16 3.55 21.05 -8.04
CA LEU A 16 4.89 20.45 -8.13
C LEU A 16 5.78 21.19 -9.13
N VAL A 17 5.24 21.60 -10.27
CA VAL A 17 5.97 22.43 -11.24
C VAL A 17 6.40 23.74 -10.60
N ARG A 18 5.54 24.38 -9.81
CA ARG A 18 5.86 25.61 -9.08
C ARG A 18 6.98 25.41 -8.06
N GLN A 19 6.93 24.31 -7.29
CA GLN A 19 7.91 24.03 -6.22
C GLN A 19 9.28 23.63 -6.76
N PHE A 20 9.34 22.80 -7.78
CA PHE A 20 10.58 22.19 -8.27
C PHE A 20 11.06 22.69 -9.62
N GLY A 21 10.24 23.50 -10.31
CA GLY A 21 10.64 24.13 -11.56
C GLY A 21 10.88 23.18 -12.73
N TYR A 22 10.05 22.13 -12.87
CA TYR A 22 10.18 21.17 -13.95
C TYR A 22 10.00 21.82 -15.33
N LYS A 23 10.82 21.43 -16.28
CA LYS A 23 10.77 21.95 -17.65
C LYS A 23 9.66 21.33 -18.50
N SER A 24 9.26 20.11 -18.18
CA SER A 24 8.22 19.37 -18.91
C SER A 24 7.26 18.73 -17.92
N VAL A 25 6.00 18.63 -18.32
CA VAL A 25 4.97 17.89 -17.57
C VAL A 25 5.35 16.43 -17.37
N MET A 26 6.14 15.86 -18.30
CA MET A 26 6.60 14.47 -18.21
C MET A 26 7.65 14.24 -17.12
N GLU A 27 8.30 15.28 -16.62
CA GLU A 27 9.26 15.20 -15.50
C GLU A 27 8.57 15.19 -14.14
N VAL A 28 7.31 15.61 -14.06
CA VAL A 28 6.58 15.71 -12.80
C VAL A 28 6.41 14.32 -12.17
N PRO A 29 6.76 14.13 -10.89
CA PRO A 29 6.57 12.86 -10.21
C PRO A 29 5.11 12.42 -10.22
N ARG A 30 4.91 11.14 -10.41
CA ARG A 30 3.57 10.51 -10.36
C ARG A 30 3.63 9.22 -9.57
N ILE A 31 2.50 8.82 -9.03
CA ILE A 31 2.37 7.50 -8.41
C ILE A 31 2.25 6.48 -9.54
N GLU A 32 3.16 5.51 -9.53
CA GLU A 32 3.21 4.46 -10.56
C GLU A 32 2.35 3.26 -10.18
N LYS A 33 2.51 2.78 -8.95
CA LYS A 33 1.76 1.64 -8.42
C LYS A 33 1.71 1.67 -6.90
N ILE A 34 0.74 0.97 -6.35
CA ILE A 34 0.65 0.66 -4.92
C ILE A 34 0.65 -0.85 -4.79
N THR A 35 1.58 -1.39 -4.01
CA THR A 35 1.68 -2.83 -3.74
C THR A 35 1.27 -3.10 -2.32
N LEU A 36 0.32 -4.02 -2.13
CA LEU A 36 -0.09 -4.52 -0.83
C LEU A 36 0.50 -5.91 -0.66
N ASN A 37 1.18 -6.15 0.45
CA ASN A 37 1.75 -7.45 0.78
C ASN A 37 1.33 -7.88 2.17
N MET A 38 0.89 -9.10 2.28
CA MET A 38 0.51 -9.72 3.54
C MET A 38 1.34 -10.99 3.74
N GLY A 39 2.22 -10.96 4.74
CA GLY A 39 2.98 -12.14 5.14
C GLY A 39 2.12 -13.03 6.02
N VAL A 40 2.01 -14.31 5.66
CA VAL A 40 1.18 -15.29 6.37
C VAL A 40 2.04 -16.51 6.73
N GLY A 41 2.91 -16.36 7.71
CA GLY A 41 3.78 -17.44 8.18
C GLY A 41 3.02 -18.62 8.78
N GLU A 42 1.85 -18.39 9.33
CA GLU A 42 0.96 -19.40 9.90
C GLU A 42 0.40 -20.39 8.86
N ALA A 43 0.40 -20.01 7.59
CA ALA A 43 -0.05 -20.86 6.49
C ALA A 43 0.78 -22.14 6.31
N VAL A 44 1.98 -22.18 6.86
CA VAL A 44 2.83 -23.38 6.91
C VAL A 44 2.17 -24.49 7.73
N ALA A 45 1.52 -24.12 8.82
CA ALA A 45 0.82 -25.06 9.70
C ALA A 45 -0.62 -25.34 9.24
N ASP A 46 -1.33 -24.33 8.72
CA ASP A 46 -2.72 -24.43 8.29
C ASP A 46 -2.96 -23.68 6.98
N LYS A 47 -3.28 -24.43 5.93
CA LYS A 47 -3.56 -23.87 4.59
C LYS A 47 -4.79 -22.96 4.54
N LYS A 48 -5.77 -23.19 5.40
CA LYS A 48 -6.99 -22.37 5.45
C LYS A 48 -6.69 -20.91 5.84
N VAL A 49 -5.65 -20.69 6.63
CA VAL A 49 -5.21 -19.35 7.01
C VAL A 49 -4.84 -18.53 5.76
N MET A 50 -4.21 -19.15 4.76
CA MET A 50 -3.90 -18.49 3.50
C MET A 50 -5.16 -18.11 2.71
N GLU A 51 -6.16 -18.97 2.67
CA GLU A 51 -7.43 -18.68 2.00
C GLU A 51 -8.13 -17.48 2.64
N HIS A 52 -8.15 -17.40 3.95
CA HIS A 52 -8.68 -16.25 4.69
C HIS A 52 -7.89 -14.95 4.39
N ALA A 53 -6.56 -15.02 4.39
CA ALA A 53 -5.71 -13.87 4.08
C ALA A 53 -5.93 -13.38 2.65
N VAL A 54 -6.02 -14.27 1.68
CA VAL A 54 -6.32 -13.93 0.28
C VAL A 54 -7.69 -13.29 0.15
N SER A 55 -8.70 -13.82 0.82
CA SER A 55 -10.05 -13.25 0.82
C SER A 55 -10.08 -11.83 1.40
N ASP A 56 -9.40 -11.61 2.51
CA ASP A 56 -9.33 -10.29 3.14
C ASP A 56 -8.61 -9.28 2.23
N LEU A 57 -7.49 -9.67 1.66
CA LEU A 57 -6.73 -8.80 0.77
C LEU A 57 -7.48 -8.49 -0.53
N GLU A 58 -8.22 -9.45 -1.06
CA GLU A 58 -9.09 -9.25 -2.24
C GLU A 58 -10.18 -8.22 -1.97
N LYS A 59 -10.80 -8.25 -0.80
CA LYS A 59 -11.81 -7.26 -0.40
C LYS A 59 -11.20 -5.86 -0.27
N ILE A 60 -10.02 -5.76 0.31
CA ILE A 60 -9.32 -4.48 0.48
C ILE A 60 -8.90 -3.88 -0.88
N ALA A 61 -8.33 -4.70 -1.75
CA ALA A 61 -7.77 -4.26 -3.01
C ALA A 61 -8.79 -4.11 -4.14
N GLY A 62 -9.87 -4.89 -4.09
CA GLY A 62 -10.85 -4.96 -5.17
C GLY A 62 -10.40 -5.81 -6.37
N GLN A 63 -9.25 -6.48 -6.27
CA GLN A 63 -8.78 -7.43 -7.29
C GLN A 63 -8.13 -8.63 -6.64
N LYS A 64 -8.06 -9.74 -7.36
CA LYS A 64 -7.55 -11.02 -6.84
C LYS A 64 -6.05 -10.95 -6.55
N PRO A 65 -5.64 -11.25 -5.29
CA PRO A 65 -4.22 -11.33 -4.94
C PRO A 65 -3.51 -12.54 -5.55
N VAL A 66 -2.20 -12.44 -5.63
CA VAL A 66 -1.32 -13.55 -5.98
C VAL A 66 -0.74 -14.14 -4.70
N VAL A 67 -0.84 -15.45 -4.56
CA VAL A 67 -0.19 -16.18 -3.44
C VAL A 67 1.31 -16.27 -3.73
N THR A 68 2.11 -15.83 -2.76
CA THR A 68 3.58 -15.93 -2.84
C THR A 68 4.03 -17.22 -2.16
N VAL A 69 5.00 -17.87 -2.79
CA VAL A 69 5.50 -19.18 -2.34
C VAL A 69 6.98 -19.12 -1.97
N ALA A 70 7.42 -20.02 -1.09
CA ALA A 70 8.82 -20.14 -0.70
C ALA A 70 9.66 -20.61 -1.90
N ARG A 71 10.81 -19.98 -2.09
CA ARG A 71 11.75 -20.32 -3.18
C ARG A 71 12.68 -21.47 -2.80
N LYS A 72 13.00 -21.60 -1.53
CA LYS A 72 13.94 -22.61 -1.02
C LYS A 72 13.39 -23.24 0.25
N SER A 73 13.66 -24.51 0.42
CA SER A 73 13.37 -25.24 1.66
C SER A 73 14.33 -24.81 2.77
N ILE A 74 13.80 -24.42 3.92
CA ILE A 74 14.58 -24.05 5.11
C ILE A 74 14.02 -24.79 6.31
N ALA A 75 14.79 -25.70 6.87
CA ALA A 75 14.37 -26.54 7.99
C ALA A 75 14.05 -25.75 9.26
N GLY A 76 14.82 -24.68 9.54
CA GLY A 76 14.60 -23.82 10.72
C GLY A 76 13.24 -23.12 10.73
N PHE A 77 12.70 -22.84 9.56
CA PHE A 77 11.37 -22.24 9.40
C PHE A 77 10.27 -23.25 9.06
N LYS A 78 10.60 -24.52 8.98
CA LYS A 78 9.67 -25.62 8.65
C LYS A 78 8.97 -25.43 7.30
N ILE A 79 9.66 -24.82 6.32
CA ILE A 79 9.14 -24.58 4.96
C ILE A 79 9.87 -25.44 3.94
N ARG A 80 9.13 -25.80 2.90
CA ARG A 80 9.66 -26.46 1.70
C ARG A 80 9.42 -25.59 0.47
N ASP A 81 10.05 -25.96 -0.64
CA ASP A 81 9.84 -25.29 -1.92
C ASP A 81 8.35 -25.25 -2.27
N ASN A 82 7.90 -24.10 -2.78
CA ASN A 82 6.53 -23.85 -3.19
C ASN A 82 5.46 -23.85 -2.06
N TYR A 83 5.87 -23.79 -0.80
CA TYR A 83 4.92 -23.58 0.29
C TYR A 83 4.37 -22.14 0.25
N PRO A 84 3.04 -21.95 0.34
CA PRO A 84 2.47 -20.60 0.41
C PRO A 84 2.89 -19.92 1.73
N VAL A 85 3.48 -18.73 1.61
CA VAL A 85 3.99 -17.95 2.74
C VAL A 85 3.39 -16.55 2.85
N GLY A 86 2.68 -16.11 1.84
CA GLY A 86 2.04 -14.80 1.83
C GLY A 86 1.18 -14.57 0.61
N CYS A 87 0.63 -13.38 0.50
CA CYS A 87 -0.09 -12.94 -0.67
C CYS A 87 0.20 -11.47 -0.94
N LYS A 88 0.11 -11.07 -2.19
CA LYS A 88 0.33 -9.69 -2.61
C LYS A 88 -0.60 -9.30 -3.74
N VAL A 89 -0.83 -8.00 -3.86
CA VAL A 89 -1.57 -7.43 -4.97
C VAL A 89 -0.93 -6.11 -5.38
N THR A 90 -0.87 -5.86 -6.68
CA THR A 90 -0.36 -4.60 -7.25
C THR A 90 -1.50 -3.84 -7.88
N LEU A 91 -1.72 -2.61 -7.40
CA LEU A 91 -2.77 -1.73 -7.89
C LEU A 91 -2.16 -0.65 -8.78
N ARG A 92 -2.80 -0.41 -9.93
CA ARG A 92 -2.38 0.59 -10.91
C ARG A 92 -3.59 1.40 -11.41
N ARG A 93 -3.33 2.56 -11.97
CA ARG A 93 -4.35 3.40 -12.60
C ARG A 93 -5.50 3.76 -11.65
N ASP A 94 -6.73 3.66 -12.08
CA ASP A 94 -7.90 4.08 -11.30
C ASP A 94 -8.08 3.30 -10.01
N GLN A 95 -7.82 1.99 -10.01
CA GLN A 95 -7.89 1.18 -8.78
C GLN A 95 -6.88 1.62 -7.74
N MET A 96 -5.68 2.00 -8.17
CA MET A 96 -4.63 2.56 -7.32
C MET A 96 -5.11 3.86 -6.66
N PHE A 97 -5.66 4.79 -7.44
CA PHE A 97 -6.15 6.06 -6.91
C PHE A 97 -7.37 5.89 -5.99
N GLU A 98 -8.28 4.99 -6.31
CA GLU A 98 -9.41 4.68 -5.45
C GLU A 98 -8.96 4.07 -4.12
N PHE A 99 -7.98 3.17 -4.15
CA PHE A 99 -7.39 2.61 -2.93
C PHE A 99 -6.70 3.70 -2.10
N LEU A 100 -5.91 4.57 -2.72
CA LEU A 100 -5.22 5.66 -2.04
C LEU A 100 -6.22 6.62 -1.38
N ASP A 101 -7.30 6.95 -2.06
CA ASP A 101 -8.36 7.79 -1.52
C ASP A 101 -8.99 7.17 -0.27
N ARG A 102 -9.36 5.89 -0.33
CA ARG A 102 -9.90 5.17 0.83
C ARG A 102 -8.90 5.08 1.98
N LEU A 103 -7.63 4.84 1.66
CA LEU A 103 -6.56 4.76 2.66
C LEU A 103 -6.44 6.07 3.43
N ILE A 104 -6.38 7.20 2.73
CA ILE A 104 -6.18 8.52 3.33
C ILE A 104 -7.43 8.99 4.07
N THR A 105 -8.60 8.84 3.48
CA THR A 105 -9.84 9.44 4.02
C THR A 105 -10.55 8.57 5.05
N ILE A 106 -10.47 7.25 4.94
CA ILE A 106 -11.24 6.32 5.74
C ILE A 106 -10.36 5.43 6.62
N ALA A 107 -9.40 4.73 6.02
CA ALA A 107 -8.64 3.69 6.71
C ALA A 107 -7.66 4.24 7.75
N LEU A 108 -6.81 5.18 7.38
CA LEU A 108 -5.80 5.74 8.30
C LEU A 108 -6.43 6.43 9.53
N PRO A 109 -7.50 7.23 9.42
CA PRO A 109 -8.16 7.78 10.59
C PRO A 109 -8.75 6.73 11.55
N ARG A 110 -8.99 5.51 11.09
CA ARG A 110 -9.48 4.40 11.91
C ARG A 110 -8.39 3.61 12.62
N VAL A 111 -7.12 3.90 12.35
CA VAL A 111 -6.00 3.28 13.06
C VAL A 111 -6.06 3.68 14.52
N ARG A 112 -5.91 2.69 15.41
CA ARG A 112 -5.91 2.90 16.86
C ARG A 112 -4.75 3.82 17.26
N ASP A 113 -5.06 4.88 18.03
CA ASP A 113 -4.08 5.89 18.46
C ASP A 113 -3.32 6.54 17.30
N PHE A 114 -4.03 6.82 16.21
CA PHE A 114 -3.42 7.40 15.01
C PHE A 114 -2.91 8.81 15.26
N ARG A 115 -1.60 9.02 15.04
CA ARG A 115 -0.91 10.32 15.19
C ARG A 115 -0.21 10.77 13.92
N GLY A 116 -0.54 10.20 12.79
CA GLY A 116 0.15 10.41 11.52
C GLY A 116 1.09 9.27 11.17
N VAL A 117 1.58 9.28 9.95
CA VAL A 117 2.53 8.30 9.43
C VAL A 117 3.93 8.88 9.35
N SER A 118 4.95 8.03 9.41
CA SER A 118 6.34 8.48 9.37
C SER A 118 6.67 9.20 8.06
N GLY A 119 7.23 10.39 8.15
CA GLY A 119 7.75 11.13 7.01
C GLY A 119 9.15 10.67 6.55
N LYS A 120 9.73 9.66 7.21
CA LYS A 120 11.09 9.15 6.95
C LYS A 120 11.12 7.76 6.33
N SER A 121 9.97 7.17 6.04
CA SER A 121 9.86 5.79 5.53
C SER A 121 10.04 5.70 4.01
N PHE A 122 10.94 6.49 3.45
CA PHE A 122 11.33 6.45 2.05
C PHE A 122 12.60 5.63 1.85
N ASP A 123 12.76 5.03 0.67
CA ASP A 123 13.88 4.15 0.34
C ASP A 123 15.13 4.85 -0.23
N GLY A 124 15.12 6.17 -0.31
CA GLY A 124 16.17 6.97 -0.96
C GLY A 124 15.95 7.20 -2.46
N ARG A 125 14.95 6.58 -3.05
CA ARG A 125 14.61 6.67 -4.48
C ARG A 125 13.18 7.10 -4.77
N GLY A 126 12.53 7.71 -3.79
CA GLY A 126 11.18 8.24 -3.93
C GLY A 126 10.06 7.24 -3.75
N ASN A 127 10.31 6.08 -3.18
CA ASN A 127 9.27 5.10 -2.85
C ASN A 127 8.98 5.12 -1.35
N TYR A 128 7.71 5.02 -0.99
CA TYR A 128 7.25 5.08 0.39
C TYR A 128 6.73 3.73 0.87
N ASN A 129 7.11 3.34 2.07
CA ASN A 129 6.65 2.09 2.69
C ASN A 129 6.00 2.37 4.03
N MET A 130 4.91 1.68 4.32
CA MET A 130 4.25 1.72 5.61
C MET A 130 3.68 0.36 5.99
N GLY A 131 3.60 0.09 7.29
CA GLY A 131 2.93 -1.09 7.82
C GLY A 131 1.60 -0.74 8.47
N VAL A 132 0.62 -1.57 8.24
CA VAL A 132 -0.68 -1.53 8.92
C VAL A 132 -0.75 -2.77 9.81
N ARG A 133 -1.04 -2.59 11.09
CA ARG A 133 -1.08 -3.71 12.05
C ARG A 133 -2.33 -4.56 11.96
N GLU A 134 -3.44 -3.95 11.57
CA GLU A 134 -4.75 -4.58 11.58
C GLU A 134 -5.50 -4.29 10.27
N GLN A 135 -5.95 -5.34 9.58
CA GLN A 135 -6.71 -5.19 8.34
C GLN A 135 -8.11 -4.59 8.55
N ILE A 136 -8.60 -4.58 9.79
CA ILE A 136 -9.95 -4.09 10.13
C ILE A 136 -10.12 -2.58 9.97
N ILE A 137 -9.04 -1.83 9.76
CA ILE A 137 -9.12 -0.39 9.48
C ILE A 137 -9.80 -0.10 8.13
N PHE A 138 -9.80 -1.06 7.22
CA PHE A 138 -10.47 -0.92 5.93
C PHE A 138 -11.96 -1.22 6.05
N PRO A 139 -12.83 -0.35 5.50
CA PRO A 139 -14.28 -0.51 5.66
C PRO A 139 -14.84 -1.77 4.98
N GLU A 140 -14.12 -2.35 4.03
CA GLU A 140 -14.51 -3.56 3.34
C GLU A 140 -14.39 -4.82 4.20
N ILE A 141 -13.66 -4.73 5.32
CA ILE A 141 -13.45 -5.84 6.25
C ILE A 141 -14.42 -5.72 7.41
N GLU A 142 -15.22 -6.76 7.62
CA GLU A 142 -16.13 -6.86 8.76
C GLU A 142 -15.43 -7.62 9.89
N TYR A 143 -15.31 -6.99 11.06
CA TYR A 143 -14.64 -7.56 12.22
C TYR A 143 -15.19 -8.94 12.62
N ASP A 144 -16.51 -9.12 12.53
CA ASP A 144 -17.18 -10.36 12.94
C ASP A 144 -16.94 -11.53 11.98
N LYS A 145 -16.46 -11.27 10.77
CA LYS A 145 -16.27 -12.28 9.71
C LYS A 145 -14.82 -12.69 9.49
N ILE A 146 -13.89 -12.08 10.19
CA ILE A 146 -12.46 -12.45 10.10
C ILE A 146 -12.11 -13.53 11.11
N ASP A 147 -11.16 -14.39 10.75
CA ASP A 147 -10.64 -15.43 11.62
C ASP A 147 -9.57 -14.91 12.59
N ALA A 148 -8.73 -13.96 12.16
CA ALA A 148 -7.68 -13.37 12.94
C ALA A 148 -7.31 -11.98 12.44
N LEU A 149 -6.73 -11.14 13.33
CA LEU A 149 -6.14 -9.88 12.95
C LEU A 149 -4.81 -10.10 12.23
N ARG A 150 -4.66 -9.49 11.06
CA ARG A 150 -3.43 -9.56 10.26
C ARG A 150 -2.98 -8.19 9.84
N GLY A 151 -1.68 -7.97 9.90
CA GLY A 151 -1.07 -6.79 9.34
C GLY A 151 -0.75 -6.94 7.88
N LEU A 152 -0.54 -5.82 7.20
CA LEU A 152 -0.08 -5.78 5.82
C LEU A 152 0.88 -4.62 5.62
N ASN A 153 1.72 -4.76 4.61
CA ASN A 153 2.62 -3.71 4.18
C ASN A 153 2.07 -3.03 2.92
N ILE A 154 2.15 -1.72 2.90
CA ILE A 154 1.73 -0.90 1.77
C ILE A 154 2.96 -0.18 1.23
N THR A 155 3.27 -0.40 -0.04
CA THR A 155 4.37 0.26 -0.74
C THR A 155 3.81 1.14 -1.85
N ILE A 156 4.11 2.43 -1.80
CA ILE A 156 3.73 3.39 -2.84
C ILE A 156 4.98 3.65 -3.69
N THR A 157 4.96 3.18 -4.93
CA THR A 157 6.03 3.39 -5.89
C THR A 157 5.74 4.61 -6.73
N THR A 158 6.68 5.54 -6.77
CA THR A 158 6.57 6.78 -7.54
C THR A 158 7.66 6.88 -8.60
N THR A 159 7.51 7.82 -9.52
CA THR A 159 8.54 8.16 -10.51
C THR A 159 9.49 9.25 -10.03
N ALA A 160 9.37 9.70 -8.80
CA ALA A 160 10.23 10.71 -8.21
C ALA A 160 11.69 10.23 -8.14
N LYS A 161 12.62 11.12 -8.40
CA LYS A 161 14.06 10.83 -8.35
C LYS A 161 14.60 10.89 -6.93
N THR A 162 14.01 11.72 -6.09
CA THR A 162 14.43 11.95 -4.70
C THR A 162 13.27 11.76 -3.73
N ASP A 163 13.60 11.50 -2.46
CA ASP A 163 12.59 11.35 -1.41
C ASP A 163 11.84 12.66 -1.15
N GLU A 164 12.50 13.82 -1.32
CA GLU A 164 11.87 15.13 -1.17
C GLU A 164 10.75 15.36 -2.18
N GLU A 165 10.98 15.02 -3.44
CA GLU A 165 9.96 15.09 -4.49
C GLU A 165 8.79 14.16 -4.21
N ALA A 166 9.08 12.93 -3.78
CA ALA A 166 8.06 11.96 -3.43
C ALA A 166 7.24 12.40 -2.22
N LYS A 167 7.89 12.95 -1.20
CA LYS A 167 7.21 13.48 -0.01
C LYS A 167 6.31 14.65 -0.37
N ALA A 168 6.77 15.56 -1.22
CA ALA A 168 5.95 16.66 -1.72
C ALA A 168 4.73 16.15 -2.51
N LEU A 169 4.92 15.16 -3.37
CA LEU A 169 3.84 14.52 -4.12
C LEU A 169 2.76 13.94 -3.19
N LEU A 170 3.16 13.14 -2.21
CA LEU A 170 2.23 12.53 -1.27
C LEU A 170 1.57 13.57 -0.35
N SER A 171 2.29 14.60 0.06
CA SER A 171 1.74 15.68 0.89
C SER A 171 0.63 16.44 0.17
N LEU A 172 0.75 16.65 -1.15
CA LEU A 172 -0.29 17.28 -1.95
C LEU A 172 -1.56 16.42 -2.07
N PHE A 173 -1.42 15.11 -1.98
CA PHE A 173 -2.57 14.21 -1.84
C PHE A 173 -3.17 14.20 -0.42
N LYS A 174 -2.66 15.04 0.48
CA LYS A 174 -3.07 15.11 1.89
C LYS A 174 -2.73 13.84 2.68
N PHE A 175 -1.62 13.20 2.33
CA PHE A 175 -1.12 12.06 3.08
C PHE A 175 -0.70 12.53 4.49
N PRO A 176 -1.19 11.88 5.56
CA PRO A 176 -1.08 12.40 6.94
C PRO A 176 0.31 12.13 7.56
N PHE A 177 1.34 12.78 7.06
CA PHE A 177 2.67 12.68 7.66
C PHE A 177 2.71 13.32 9.04
N LYS A 178 3.50 12.73 9.94
CA LYS A 178 3.86 13.36 11.20
C LYS A 178 4.76 14.55 10.93
N GLY A 179 4.51 15.64 11.61
CA GLY A 179 5.39 16.81 11.61
C GLY A 179 6.76 16.54 12.26
#